data_b3fd04e8b5f98a2d28613969274e2ced
#
_entry.id   b3fd04e8b5f98a2d28613969274e2ced
#
_cell.length_a   1.000
_cell.length_b   1.000
_cell.length_c   1.000
_cell.angle_alpha   90.00
_cell.angle_beta   90.00
_cell.angle_gamma   90.00
#
_symmetry.space_group_name_H-M   'P 1'
#
loop_
_entity.id
_entity.type
_entity.pdbx_description
1 polymer ?
#
loop_
_entity_poly.entity_id
_entity_poly.type
_entity_poly.pdbx_seq_one_letter_code
_entity_poly.pdbx_strand_id
1 'polypeptide(L)'
;MSTQSTRDRLIQAALALFKEKGYTAASTREIAQKAGVNHLTLFRHFGNKQNLFRESVIQHVASGDFIGELKAILTGDLREDLSLIAKAYLKENLEKGTVFLLYFNDAVSDKEVCELIMDIPRRLNRFLEAYFAKLYAEKKFQTATFKC
;
A
#
# COMPACT_ATOMS: atom_id res chain seq x y z
N MET A 1 20.71 15.64 7.50
CA MET A 1 19.26 15.68 7.78
C MET A 1 18.57 16.18 6.51
N SER A 2 17.89 15.31 5.80
CA SER A 2 17.14 15.68 4.58
C SER A 2 15.96 16.54 4.99
N THR A 3 15.92 17.79 4.57
CA THR A 3 14.79 18.71 4.83
C THR A 3 13.61 18.21 4.02
N GLN A 4 12.60 17.67 4.68
CA GLN A 4 11.37 17.20 4.04
C GLN A 4 10.74 18.32 3.21
N SER A 5 10.46 18.05 1.93
CA SER A 5 9.89 19.07 1.05
C SER A 5 8.50 19.51 1.50
N THR A 6 8.09 20.73 1.14
CA THR A 6 6.73 21.20 1.42
C THR A 6 5.67 20.27 0.83
N ARG A 7 5.95 19.69 -0.35
CA ARG A 7 5.09 18.73 -1.01
C ARG A 7 4.94 17.45 -0.18
N ASP A 8 6.04 16.92 0.35
CA ASP A 8 6.00 15.71 1.18
C ASP A 8 5.26 15.94 2.49
N ARG A 9 5.47 17.09 3.14
CA ARG A 9 4.73 17.47 4.36
C ARG A 9 3.23 17.51 4.11
N LEU A 10 2.80 18.07 2.97
CA LEU A 10 1.38 18.12 2.58
C LEU A 10 0.82 16.71 2.34
N ILE A 11 1.55 15.83 1.66
CA ILE A 11 1.16 14.44 1.42
C ILE A 11 1.03 13.68 2.74
N GLN A 12 2.00 13.77 3.64
CA GLN A 12 1.95 13.10 4.95
C GLN A 12 0.79 13.60 5.81
N ALA A 13 0.55 14.92 5.83
CA ALA A 13 -0.57 15.50 6.55
C ALA A 13 -1.92 15.06 5.96
N ALA A 14 -2.01 14.99 4.63
CA ALA A 14 -3.20 14.51 3.92
C ALA A 14 -3.50 13.05 4.24
N LEU A 15 -2.51 12.15 4.13
CA LEU A 15 -2.65 10.74 4.48
C LEU A 15 -3.12 10.55 5.92
N ALA A 16 -2.53 11.27 6.87
CA ALA A 16 -2.92 11.19 8.28
C ALA A 16 -4.38 11.59 8.49
N LEU A 17 -4.83 12.71 7.91
CA LEU A 17 -6.20 13.18 8.04
C LEU A 17 -7.21 12.33 7.27
N PHE A 18 -6.86 11.82 6.10
CA PHE A 18 -7.70 10.88 5.36
C PHE A 18 -7.88 9.57 6.13
N LYS A 19 -6.83 9.05 6.77
CA LYS A 19 -6.93 7.85 7.63
C LYS A 19 -7.78 8.09 8.87
N GLU A 20 -7.70 9.27 9.46
CA GLU A 20 -8.39 9.61 10.70
C GLU A 20 -9.89 9.89 10.48
N LYS A 21 -10.23 10.65 9.45
CA LYS A 21 -11.58 11.20 9.24
C LYS A 21 -12.28 10.75 7.98
N GLY A 22 -11.58 10.07 7.07
CA GLY A 22 -12.05 9.81 5.70
C GLY A 22 -11.79 10.97 4.74
N TYR A 23 -11.91 10.69 3.44
CA TYR A 23 -11.68 11.68 2.39
C TYR A 23 -12.65 12.86 2.49
N THR A 24 -13.95 12.59 2.62
CA THR A 24 -14.99 13.62 2.59
C THR A 24 -14.83 14.63 3.74
N ALA A 25 -14.61 14.16 4.97
CA ALA A 25 -14.54 15.00 6.16
C ALA A 25 -13.21 15.76 6.32
N ALA A 26 -12.11 15.24 5.77
CA ALA A 26 -10.81 15.93 5.82
C ALA A 26 -10.80 17.17 4.92
N SER A 27 -10.67 18.37 5.47
CA SER A 27 -10.62 19.61 4.70
C SER A 27 -9.20 19.96 4.26
N THR A 28 -9.07 20.64 3.11
CA THR A 28 -7.77 21.12 2.61
C THR A 28 -7.16 22.19 3.54
N ARG A 29 -7.98 22.90 4.32
CA ARG A 29 -7.50 23.86 5.34
C ARG A 29 -6.82 23.13 6.50
N GLU A 30 -7.45 22.09 7.03
CA GLU A 30 -6.85 21.26 8.09
C GLU A 30 -5.57 20.58 7.63
N ILE A 31 -5.53 20.09 6.38
CA ILE A 31 -4.34 19.49 5.80
C ILE A 31 -3.19 20.50 5.73
N ALA A 32 -3.45 21.69 5.22
CA ALA A 32 -2.45 22.77 5.14
C ALA A 32 -1.95 23.17 6.52
N GLN A 33 -2.86 23.33 7.49
CA GLN A 33 -2.53 23.63 8.89
C GLN A 33 -1.65 22.55 9.51
N LYS A 34 -2.02 21.27 9.35
CA LYS A 34 -1.25 20.11 9.84
C LYS A 34 0.14 20.02 9.20
N ALA A 35 0.25 20.40 7.92
CA ALA A 35 1.52 20.47 7.21
C ALA A 35 2.38 21.70 7.56
N GLY A 36 1.85 22.64 8.34
CA GLY A 36 2.54 23.89 8.70
C GLY A 36 2.74 24.83 7.50
N VAL A 37 1.77 24.88 6.58
CA VAL A 37 1.84 25.73 5.38
C VAL A 37 0.53 26.53 5.18
N ASN A 38 0.60 27.59 4.35
CA ASN A 38 -0.59 28.32 3.96
C ASN A 38 -1.47 27.47 3.03
N HIS A 39 -2.79 27.58 3.18
CA HIS A 39 -3.79 26.91 2.33
C HIS A 39 -3.59 27.15 0.84
N LEU A 40 -3.18 28.37 0.45
CA LEU A 40 -2.87 28.71 -0.93
C LEU A 40 -1.67 27.88 -1.47
N THR A 41 -0.71 27.55 -0.59
CA THR A 41 0.44 26.71 -0.95
C THR A 41 0.01 25.30 -1.35
N LEU A 42 -0.99 24.73 -0.65
CA LEU A 42 -1.57 23.44 -1.01
C LEU A 42 -2.15 23.46 -2.44
N PHE A 43 -2.94 24.49 -2.75
CA PHE A 43 -3.52 24.63 -4.09
C PHE A 43 -2.49 24.87 -5.19
N ARG A 44 -1.39 25.57 -4.89
CA ARG A 44 -0.28 25.74 -5.85
C ARG A 44 0.42 24.43 -6.18
N HIS A 45 0.51 23.48 -5.21
CA HIS A 45 1.16 22.19 -5.42
C HIS A 45 0.26 21.16 -6.09
N PHE A 46 -1.03 21.13 -5.74
CA PHE A 46 -1.93 20.02 -6.10
C PHE A 46 -3.17 20.46 -6.90
N GLY A 47 -3.48 21.76 -6.95
CA GLY A 47 -4.64 22.30 -7.65
C GLY A 47 -5.97 22.06 -6.93
N ASN A 48 -6.22 20.84 -6.45
CA ASN A 48 -7.44 20.49 -5.73
C ASN A 48 -7.21 19.32 -4.74
N LYS A 49 -8.22 19.02 -3.94
CA LYS A 49 -8.19 17.95 -2.93
C LYS A 49 -8.08 16.56 -3.57
N GLN A 50 -8.72 16.35 -4.72
CA GLN A 50 -8.70 15.07 -5.41
C GLN A 50 -7.30 14.72 -5.90
N ASN A 51 -6.59 15.67 -6.53
CA ASN A 51 -5.20 15.49 -6.95
C ASN A 51 -4.27 15.24 -5.74
N LEU A 52 -4.45 15.97 -4.64
CA LEU A 52 -3.69 15.74 -3.42
C LEU A 52 -3.93 14.32 -2.89
N PHE A 53 -5.18 13.85 -2.85
CA PHE A 53 -5.52 12.50 -2.45
C PHE A 53 -4.87 11.46 -3.37
N ARG A 54 -5.05 11.59 -4.68
CA ARG A 54 -4.45 10.71 -5.69
C ARG A 54 -2.94 10.59 -5.50
N GLU A 55 -2.23 11.71 -5.42
CA GLU A 55 -0.78 11.71 -5.26
C GLU A 55 -0.34 11.14 -3.90
N SER A 56 -1.13 11.38 -2.85
CA SER A 56 -0.88 10.80 -1.53
C SER A 56 -1.00 9.27 -1.57
N VAL A 57 -2.00 8.72 -2.26
CA VAL A 57 -2.17 7.28 -2.45
C VAL A 57 -1.02 6.71 -3.28
N ILE A 58 -0.68 7.34 -4.40
CA ILE A 58 0.42 6.89 -5.28
C ILE A 58 1.73 6.79 -4.49
N GLN A 59 2.09 7.85 -3.75
CA GLN A 59 3.32 7.85 -2.96
C GLN A 59 3.30 6.81 -1.84
N HIS A 60 2.15 6.61 -1.19
CA HIS A 60 2.01 5.63 -0.11
C HIS A 60 2.10 4.18 -0.62
N VAL A 61 1.46 3.88 -1.74
CA VAL A 61 1.48 2.53 -2.34
C VAL A 61 2.82 2.23 -3.00
N ALA A 62 3.44 3.23 -3.67
CA ALA A 62 4.75 3.07 -4.30
C ALA A 62 5.91 2.96 -3.30
N SER A 63 5.69 3.32 -2.02
CA SER A 63 6.72 3.21 -0.98
C SER A 63 6.88 1.76 -0.55
N GLY A 64 8.03 1.15 -0.87
CA GLY A 64 8.42 -0.19 -0.44
C GLY A 64 8.46 -1.22 -1.57
N ASP A 65 9.37 -2.17 -1.44
CA ASP A 65 9.46 -3.36 -2.31
C ASP A 65 8.96 -4.60 -1.55
N PHE A 66 7.64 -4.67 -1.34
CA PHE A 66 6.99 -5.77 -0.62
C PHE A 66 7.44 -7.16 -1.13
N ILE A 67 7.55 -7.34 -2.44
CA ILE A 67 7.95 -8.64 -3.00
C ILE A 67 9.43 -8.93 -2.77
N GLY A 68 10.30 -7.93 -2.84
CA GLY A 68 11.73 -8.08 -2.50
C GLY A 68 11.94 -8.40 -1.03
N GLU A 69 11.27 -7.68 -0.13
CA GLU A 69 11.29 -7.95 1.30
C GLU A 69 10.76 -9.35 1.62
N LEU A 70 9.66 -9.77 0.96
CA LEU A 70 9.10 -11.10 1.11
C LEU A 70 10.10 -12.19 0.70
N LYS A 71 10.74 -12.04 -0.46
CA LYS A 71 11.76 -13.00 -0.93
C LYS A 71 12.93 -13.14 0.02
N ALA A 72 13.31 -12.08 0.71
CA ALA A 72 14.45 -12.06 1.63
C ALA A 72 14.22 -12.88 2.92
N ILE A 73 12.96 -13.12 3.30
CA ILE A 73 12.59 -13.84 4.54
C ILE A 73 12.24 -15.30 4.31
N LEU A 74 12.13 -15.77 3.05
CA LEU A 74 11.76 -17.16 2.77
C LEU A 74 12.89 -18.13 3.08
N THR A 75 12.52 -19.25 3.70
CA THR A 75 13.44 -20.28 4.20
C THR A 75 13.56 -21.48 3.27
N GLY A 76 12.58 -21.69 2.38
CA GLY A 76 12.44 -22.87 1.53
C GLY A 76 11.65 -24.01 2.17
N ASP A 77 11.21 -23.86 3.41
CA ASP A 77 10.21 -24.74 4.02
C ASP A 77 8.80 -24.20 3.73
N LEU A 78 7.99 -25.03 3.05
CA LEU A 78 6.67 -24.62 2.57
C LEU A 78 5.75 -24.12 3.70
N ARG A 79 5.73 -24.82 4.84
CA ARG A 79 4.83 -24.47 5.96
C ARG A 79 5.24 -23.16 6.61
N GLU A 80 6.53 -23.00 6.82
CA GLU A 80 7.11 -21.77 7.39
C GLU A 80 6.92 -20.60 6.42
N ASP A 81 7.25 -20.80 5.16
CA ASP A 81 7.14 -19.78 4.13
C ASP A 81 5.71 -19.30 3.92
N LEU A 82 4.71 -20.20 3.91
CA LEU A 82 3.30 -19.81 3.85
C LEU A 82 2.87 -18.96 5.05
N SER A 83 3.36 -19.29 6.25
CA SER A 83 3.10 -18.49 7.46
C SER A 83 3.74 -17.09 7.35
N LEU A 84 4.98 -17.01 6.87
CA LEU A 84 5.69 -15.75 6.66
C LEU A 84 5.00 -14.88 5.60
N ILE A 85 4.61 -15.48 4.47
CA ILE A 85 3.86 -14.80 3.39
C ILE A 85 2.54 -14.23 3.92
N ALA A 86 1.76 -15.05 4.65
CA ALA A 86 0.49 -14.62 5.20
C ALA A 86 0.66 -13.46 6.19
N LYS A 87 1.63 -13.55 7.10
CA LYS A 87 1.92 -12.49 8.08
C LYS A 87 2.38 -11.20 7.40
N ALA A 88 3.28 -11.29 6.43
CA ALA A 88 3.78 -10.14 5.69
C ALA A 88 2.64 -9.46 4.90
N TYR A 89 1.80 -10.24 4.23
CA TYR A 89 0.65 -9.71 3.48
C TYR A 89 -0.39 -9.06 4.40
N LEU A 90 -0.69 -9.66 5.54
CA LEU A 90 -1.59 -9.06 6.53
C LEU A 90 -1.03 -7.75 7.08
N LYS A 91 0.25 -7.71 7.42
CA LYS A 91 0.92 -6.49 7.88
C LYS A 91 0.84 -5.38 6.83
N GLU A 92 1.19 -5.68 5.58
CA GLU A 92 1.13 -4.74 4.46
C GLU A 92 -0.29 -4.18 4.27
N ASN A 93 -1.32 -5.03 4.35
CA ASN A 93 -2.71 -4.61 4.24
C ASN A 93 -3.19 -3.81 5.45
N LEU A 94 -2.74 -4.11 6.67
CA LEU A 94 -3.09 -3.32 7.85
C LEU A 94 -2.45 -1.92 7.80
N GLU A 95 -1.22 -1.83 7.31
CA GLU A 95 -0.51 -0.55 7.20
C GLU A 95 -1.01 0.30 6.03
N LYS A 96 -1.26 -0.31 4.87
CA LYS A 96 -1.66 0.37 3.62
C LYS A 96 -3.15 0.24 3.28
N GLY A 97 -3.82 -0.79 3.77
CA GLY A 97 -5.22 -1.12 3.43
C GLY A 97 -6.25 -0.10 3.89
N THR A 98 -5.94 0.71 4.92
CA THR A 98 -6.82 1.81 5.33
C THR A 98 -6.99 2.84 4.20
N VAL A 99 -5.95 3.07 3.41
CA VAL A 99 -6.01 3.96 2.24
C VAL A 99 -6.88 3.35 1.13
N PHE A 100 -6.83 2.03 0.98
CA PHE A 100 -7.66 1.28 0.04
C PHE A 100 -9.15 1.38 0.40
N LEU A 101 -9.51 1.19 1.68
CA LEU A 101 -10.90 1.33 2.15
C LEU A 101 -11.43 2.76 2.00
N LEU A 102 -10.60 3.77 2.23
CA LEU A 102 -10.95 5.17 2.02
C LEU A 102 -11.27 5.46 0.55
N TYR A 103 -10.54 4.83 -0.36
CA TYR A 103 -10.76 4.97 -1.79
C TYR A 103 -12.13 4.40 -2.22
N PHE A 104 -12.51 3.23 -1.73
CA PHE A 104 -13.78 2.60 -2.07
C PHE A 104 -14.99 3.28 -1.44
N ASN A 105 -14.87 3.79 -0.23
CA ASN A 105 -15.99 4.39 0.49
C ASN A 105 -16.36 5.79 -0.02
N ASP A 106 -15.43 6.55 -0.54
CA ASP A 106 -15.65 7.96 -0.91
C ASP A 106 -15.82 8.19 -2.42
N ALA A 107 -16.10 7.13 -3.19
CA ALA A 107 -16.42 7.18 -4.63
C ALA A 107 -15.41 7.96 -5.50
N VAL A 108 -14.14 7.97 -5.12
CA VAL A 108 -13.08 8.55 -5.93
C VAL A 108 -12.70 7.53 -7.01
N SER A 109 -13.47 7.50 -8.12
CA SER A 109 -13.29 6.59 -9.25
C SER A 109 -12.12 7.03 -10.13
N ASP A 110 -10.90 6.97 -9.62
CA ASP A 110 -9.69 7.23 -10.40
C ASP A 110 -9.11 5.88 -10.87
N LYS A 111 -9.20 5.63 -12.19
CA LYS A 111 -8.75 4.37 -12.80
C LYS A 111 -7.26 4.12 -12.55
N GLU A 112 -6.42 5.15 -12.57
CA GLU A 112 -4.98 5.02 -12.37
C GLU A 112 -4.66 4.61 -10.92
N VAL A 113 -5.38 5.17 -9.96
CA VAL A 113 -5.26 4.78 -8.54
C VAL A 113 -5.73 3.34 -8.33
N CYS A 114 -6.84 2.93 -8.97
CA CYS A 114 -7.31 1.54 -8.93
C CYS A 114 -6.26 0.56 -9.48
N GLU A 115 -5.69 0.86 -10.64
CA GLU A 115 -4.65 0.03 -11.25
C GLU A 115 -3.43 -0.12 -10.34
N LEU A 116 -3.00 0.98 -9.71
CA LEU A 116 -1.88 1.00 -8.79
C LEU A 116 -2.15 0.15 -7.53
N ILE A 117 -3.34 0.28 -6.95
CA ILE A 117 -3.74 -0.50 -5.77
C ILE A 117 -3.79 -1.98 -6.09
N MET A 118 -4.26 -2.35 -7.29
CA MET A 118 -4.34 -3.73 -7.74
C MET A 118 -2.97 -4.32 -8.16
N ASP A 119 -1.92 -3.51 -8.27
CA ASP A 119 -0.59 -3.99 -8.65
C ASP A 119 0.03 -4.91 -7.57
N ILE A 120 -0.11 -4.58 -6.29
CA ILE A 120 0.44 -5.40 -5.20
C ILE A 120 -0.15 -6.81 -5.19
N PRO A 121 -1.49 -7.01 -5.19
CA PRO A 121 -2.08 -8.34 -5.29
C PRO A 121 -1.66 -9.10 -6.56
N ARG A 122 -1.58 -8.43 -7.71
CA ARG A 122 -1.13 -9.05 -8.98
C ARG A 122 0.33 -9.49 -8.91
N ARG A 123 1.21 -8.69 -8.33
CA ARG A 123 2.63 -9.04 -8.13
C ARG A 123 2.79 -10.19 -7.16
N LEU A 124 2.02 -10.20 -6.08
CA LEU A 124 2.00 -11.31 -5.12
C LEU A 124 1.52 -12.60 -5.80
N ASN A 125 0.45 -12.57 -6.59
CA ASN A 125 -0.05 -13.74 -7.30
C ASN A 125 1.02 -14.33 -8.25
N ARG A 126 1.63 -13.50 -9.08
CA ARG A 126 2.74 -13.93 -9.96
C ARG A 126 3.92 -14.51 -9.19
N PHE A 127 4.25 -13.92 -8.05
CA PHE A 127 5.29 -14.43 -7.18
C PHE A 127 4.93 -15.81 -6.61
N LEU A 128 3.70 -16.00 -6.11
CA LEU A 128 3.23 -17.29 -5.58
C LEU A 128 3.19 -18.37 -6.64
N GLU A 129 2.71 -18.05 -7.84
CA GLU A 129 2.72 -18.98 -8.97
C GLU A 129 4.15 -19.49 -9.28
N ALA A 130 5.12 -18.58 -9.37
CA ALA A 130 6.51 -18.93 -9.60
C ALA A 130 7.12 -19.72 -8.42
N TYR A 131 6.80 -19.36 -7.20
CA TYR A 131 7.26 -20.03 -5.99
C TYR A 131 6.75 -21.47 -5.93
N PHE A 132 5.45 -21.69 -6.13
CA PHE A 132 4.87 -23.02 -6.14
C PHE A 132 5.36 -23.88 -7.32
N ALA A 133 5.52 -23.28 -8.51
CA ALA A 133 6.08 -23.99 -9.67
C ALA A 133 7.50 -24.49 -9.37
N LYS A 134 8.32 -23.69 -8.70
CA LYS A 134 9.67 -24.09 -8.28
C LYS A 134 9.63 -25.25 -7.29
N LEU A 135 8.81 -25.15 -6.24
CA LEU A 135 8.68 -26.22 -5.23
C LEU A 135 8.18 -27.52 -5.84
N TYR A 136 7.25 -27.45 -6.79
CA TYR A 136 6.76 -28.61 -7.51
C TYR A 136 7.86 -29.26 -8.34
N ALA A 137 8.64 -28.49 -9.08
CA ALA A 137 9.77 -28.97 -9.88
C ALA A 137 10.86 -29.63 -9.00
N GLU A 138 11.11 -29.09 -7.81
CA GLU A 138 12.07 -29.62 -6.85
C GLU A 138 11.56 -30.85 -6.06
N LYS A 139 10.34 -31.36 -6.38
CA LYS A 139 9.65 -32.46 -5.66
C LYS A 139 9.55 -32.25 -4.13
N LYS A 140 9.59 -31.04 -3.69
CA LYS A 140 9.41 -30.68 -2.26
C LYS A 140 7.94 -30.74 -1.80
N PHE A 141 6.99 -30.97 -2.71
CA PHE A 141 5.65 -31.44 -2.40
C PHE A 141 5.69 -32.95 -2.14
N GLN A 142 6.15 -33.36 -0.98
CA GLN A 142 5.73 -34.65 -0.48
C GLN A 142 4.26 -34.51 -0.10
N THR A 143 3.41 -35.25 -0.76
CA THR A 143 2.01 -35.44 -0.44
C THR A 143 1.91 -35.66 1.07
N ALA A 144 1.40 -34.67 1.79
CA ALA A 144 0.89 -34.90 3.14
C ALA A 144 -0.28 -35.85 2.95
N THR A 145 -0.02 -37.15 3.12
CA THR A 145 -1.06 -38.18 3.20
C THR A 145 -1.88 -37.79 4.43
N PHE A 146 -3.03 -37.20 4.21
CA PHE A 146 -4.05 -37.10 5.22
C PHE A 146 -4.42 -38.53 5.59
N LYS A 147 -3.84 -39.06 6.67
CA LYS A 147 -4.43 -40.23 7.35
C LYS A 147 -5.69 -39.72 8.00
N CYS A 148 -6.83 -40.14 7.45
CA CYS A 148 -8.11 -40.09 8.13
C CYS A 148 -8.06 -40.87 9.44
#